data_569102ad1c2f7e796853ffd8d2918940
#
_entry.id   569102ad1c2f7e796853ffd8d2918940
#
_cell.length_a   1.000
_cell.length_b   1.000
_cell.length_c   1.000
_cell.angle_alpha   90.00
_cell.angle_beta   90.00
_cell.angle_gamma   90.00
#
_symmetry.space_group_name_H-M   'P 1'
#
loop_
_entity.id
_entity.type
_entity.pdbx_description
1 polymer ?
#
loop_
_entity_poly.entity_id
_entity_poly.type
_entity_poly.pdbx_seq_one_letter_code
_entity_poly.pdbx_strand_id
1 'polypeptide(L)'
;FMTSNLIFPEEAHHLGLLTHYTQNNNFDNLIEKNIENILKGGPEAIKASKDLVFYVEDKNIDETVMIETAKRIADARATNEGKEGTNAFLNKIKPGWQKND
;
A
#
# COMPACT_ATOMS: atom_id res chain seq x y z
N PHE A 1 -1.06 26.31 7.06
CA PHE A 1 -1.53 26.50 8.46
C PHE A 1 -1.05 27.82 9.11
N MET A 2 -0.06 28.49 8.53
CA MET A 2 0.45 29.76 9.10
C MET A 2 -0.36 30.98 8.69
N THR A 3 -1.23 30.88 7.69
CA THR A 3 -1.96 32.02 7.08
C THR A 3 -3.44 32.07 7.41
N SER A 4 -4.00 31.15 8.19
CA SER A 4 -5.43 31.07 8.52
C SER A 4 -6.39 31.11 7.31
N ASN A 5 -5.91 30.83 6.10
CA ASN A 5 -6.75 30.77 4.92
C ASN A 5 -7.59 29.50 4.92
N LEU A 6 -8.83 29.61 4.43
CA LEU A 6 -9.66 28.43 4.17
C LEU A 6 -9.09 27.70 2.95
N ILE A 7 -8.93 26.38 3.09
CA ILE A 7 -8.51 25.48 2.03
C ILE A 7 -9.68 24.58 1.70
N PHE A 8 -10.11 24.58 0.44
CA PHE A 8 -11.16 23.68 -0.02
C PHE A 8 -10.66 22.25 -0.23
N PRO A 9 -11.55 21.23 -0.21
CA PRO A 9 -11.15 19.82 -0.32
C PRO A 9 -10.33 19.49 -1.56
N GLU A 10 -10.65 20.10 -2.71
CA GLU A 10 -9.90 19.93 -3.97
C GLU A 10 -8.46 20.42 -3.84
N GLU A 11 -8.28 21.60 -3.26
CA GLU A 11 -6.96 22.17 -3.03
C GLU A 11 -6.18 21.37 -1.98
N ALA A 12 -6.84 20.95 -0.90
CA ALA A 12 -6.24 20.12 0.12
C ALA A 12 -5.76 18.77 -0.44
N HIS A 13 -6.50 18.16 -1.35
CA HIS A 13 -6.09 16.96 -2.06
C HIS A 13 -4.90 17.23 -2.99
N HIS A 14 -4.94 18.31 -3.78
CA HIS A 14 -3.85 18.70 -4.66
C HIS A 14 -2.54 18.96 -3.91
N LEU A 15 -2.64 19.55 -2.71
CA LEU A 15 -1.50 19.81 -1.82
C LEU A 15 -1.04 18.55 -1.03
N GLY A 16 -1.69 17.40 -1.20
CA GLY A 16 -1.36 16.16 -0.49
C GLY A 16 -1.80 16.15 0.98
N LEU A 17 -2.63 17.11 1.42
CA LEU A 17 -3.19 17.13 2.77
C LEU A 17 -4.31 16.11 2.95
N LEU A 18 -5.00 15.76 1.87
CA LEU A 18 -6.00 14.70 1.80
C LEU A 18 -5.57 13.66 0.77
N THR A 19 -5.62 12.39 1.14
CA THR A 19 -5.37 11.29 0.22
C THR A 19 -6.48 11.16 -0.81
N HIS A 20 -7.73 11.33 -0.35
CA HIS A 20 -8.93 11.29 -1.18
C HIS A 20 -9.93 12.33 -0.70
N TYR A 21 -10.75 12.80 -1.62
CA TYR A 21 -11.96 13.56 -1.31
C TYR A 21 -13.08 13.12 -2.25
N THR A 22 -14.32 13.35 -1.87
CA THR A 22 -15.50 13.06 -2.69
C THR A 22 -16.58 14.09 -2.41
N GLN A 23 -17.37 14.39 -3.44
CA GLN A 23 -18.55 15.23 -3.30
C GLN A 23 -19.75 14.34 -2.98
N ASN A 24 -20.55 14.74 -1.99
CA ASN A 24 -21.87 14.19 -1.64
C ASN A 24 -21.97 12.65 -1.66
N ASN A 25 -22.54 12.04 -0.67
CA ASN A 25 -23.04 10.64 -0.55
C ASN A 25 -22.24 9.47 -1.13
N ASN A 26 -21.07 9.73 -1.75
CA ASN A 26 -20.16 8.72 -2.30
C ASN A 26 -19.06 8.31 -1.34
N PHE A 27 -19.11 8.74 -0.08
CA PHE A 27 -18.06 8.47 0.89
C PHE A 27 -17.94 6.96 1.18
N ASP A 28 -19.07 6.29 1.36
CA ASP A 28 -19.11 4.84 1.63
C ASP A 28 -18.50 4.06 0.46
N ASN A 29 -18.87 4.38 -0.78
CA ASN A 29 -18.31 3.75 -1.97
C ASN A 29 -16.78 3.97 -2.08
N LEU A 30 -16.30 5.14 -1.68
CA LEU A 30 -14.85 5.43 -1.66
C LEU A 30 -14.14 4.57 -0.62
N ILE A 31 -14.73 4.43 0.57
CA ILE A 31 -14.21 3.56 1.63
C ILE A 31 -14.19 2.10 1.17
N GLU A 32 -15.31 1.60 0.66
CA GLU A 32 -15.43 0.22 0.17
C GLU A 32 -14.37 -0.09 -0.88
N LYS A 33 -14.21 0.79 -1.88
CA LYS A 33 -13.19 0.63 -2.91
C LYS A 33 -11.77 0.60 -2.35
N ASN A 34 -11.46 1.41 -1.34
CA ASN A 34 -10.14 1.38 -0.69
C ASN A 34 -9.93 0.08 0.09
N ILE A 35 -10.94 -0.38 0.82
CA ILE A 35 -10.92 -1.67 1.53
C ILE A 35 -10.69 -2.81 0.54
N GLU A 36 -11.48 -2.89 -0.54
CA GLU A 36 -11.30 -3.90 -1.58
C GLU A 36 -9.88 -3.92 -2.15
N ASN A 37 -9.30 -2.74 -2.40
CA ASN A 37 -7.93 -2.65 -2.91
C ASN A 37 -6.88 -3.15 -1.91
N ILE A 38 -7.08 -2.85 -0.63
CA ILE A 38 -6.20 -3.37 0.45
C ILE A 38 -6.32 -4.90 0.54
N LEU A 39 -7.54 -5.44 0.49
CA LEU A 39 -7.80 -6.87 0.59
C LEU A 39 -7.29 -7.68 -0.62
N LYS A 40 -6.97 -7.04 -1.75
CA LYS A 40 -6.28 -7.69 -2.89
C LYS A 40 -4.83 -8.04 -2.60
N GLY A 41 -4.18 -7.32 -1.69
CA GLY A 41 -2.80 -7.59 -1.30
C GLY A 41 -2.68 -8.69 -0.26
N GLY A 42 -1.57 -9.42 -0.26
CA GLY A 42 -1.24 -10.37 0.79
C GLY A 42 -0.99 -9.65 2.13
N PRO A 43 -1.56 -10.10 3.23
CA PRO A 43 -1.45 -9.41 4.52
C PRO A 43 0.00 -9.29 5.02
N GLU A 44 0.83 -10.32 4.83
CA GLU A 44 2.24 -10.27 5.18
C GLU A 44 3.02 -9.30 4.26
N ALA A 45 2.70 -9.30 2.97
CA ALA A 45 3.33 -8.41 2.00
C ALA A 45 2.97 -6.93 2.27
N ILE A 46 1.72 -6.62 2.61
CA ILE A 46 1.29 -5.26 2.98
C ILE A 46 2.04 -4.79 4.23
N LYS A 47 2.13 -5.64 5.26
CA LYS A 47 2.90 -5.33 6.47
C LYS A 47 4.36 -5.08 6.15
N ALA A 48 5.00 -5.97 5.40
CA ALA A 48 6.41 -5.84 5.00
C ALA A 48 6.67 -4.57 4.17
N SER A 49 5.73 -4.21 3.28
CA SER A 49 5.83 -2.97 2.50
C SER A 49 5.75 -1.73 3.37
N LYS A 50 4.87 -1.71 4.37
CA LYS A 50 4.78 -0.61 5.34
C LYS A 50 6.07 -0.49 6.16
N ASP A 51 6.59 -1.60 6.65
CA ASP A 51 7.85 -1.63 7.41
C ASP A 51 9.04 -1.18 6.53
N LEU A 52 9.02 -1.49 5.24
CA LEU A 52 10.03 -1.02 4.29
C LEU A 52 9.98 0.49 4.09
N VAL A 53 8.80 1.09 3.95
CA VAL A 53 8.64 2.55 3.82
C VAL A 53 9.28 3.25 5.02
N PHE A 54 8.96 2.85 6.24
CA PHE A 54 9.55 3.42 7.46
C PHE A 54 11.07 3.17 7.56
N TYR A 55 11.53 2.03 7.04
CA TYR A 55 12.97 1.74 7.03
C TYR A 55 13.76 2.69 6.14
N VAL A 56 13.21 3.09 4.97
CA VAL A 56 13.94 3.89 3.97
C VAL A 56 13.71 5.40 4.11
N GLU A 57 12.67 5.84 4.82
CA GLU A 57 12.17 7.22 4.87
C GLU A 57 13.27 8.26 5.14
N ASP A 58 14.16 7.98 6.10
CA ASP A 58 15.22 8.91 6.52
C ASP A 58 16.62 8.44 6.10
N LYS A 59 16.73 7.51 5.16
CA LYS A 59 18.02 6.95 4.77
C LYS A 59 18.50 7.47 3.42
N ASN A 60 19.80 7.67 3.31
CA ASN A 60 20.44 7.85 2.01
C ASN A 60 20.44 6.53 1.25
N ILE A 61 20.24 6.61 -0.07
CA ILE A 61 20.34 5.44 -0.94
C ILE A 61 21.81 5.09 -1.12
N ASP A 62 22.30 4.16 -0.32
CA ASP A 62 23.64 3.62 -0.34
C ASP A 62 23.64 2.10 -0.51
N GLU A 63 24.82 1.51 -0.56
CA GLU A 63 24.99 0.06 -0.71
C GLU A 63 24.31 -0.73 0.42
N THR A 64 24.35 -0.22 1.64
CA THR A 64 23.72 -0.85 2.81
C THR A 64 22.21 -0.93 2.65
N VAL A 65 21.58 0.17 2.23
CA VAL A 65 20.14 0.23 1.98
C VAL A 65 19.77 -0.68 0.80
N MET A 66 20.59 -0.73 -0.26
CA MET A 66 20.37 -1.59 -1.41
C MET A 66 20.42 -3.07 -1.03
N ILE A 67 21.40 -3.50 -0.25
CA ILE A 67 21.53 -4.88 0.22
C ILE A 67 20.34 -5.26 1.12
N GLU A 68 20.00 -4.40 2.07
CA GLU A 68 18.88 -4.68 2.98
C GLU A 68 17.53 -4.75 2.25
N THR A 69 17.28 -3.85 1.30
CA THR A 69 16.03 -3.89 0.51
C THR A 69 15.97 -5.12 -0.39
N ALA A 70 17.09 -5.51 -1.00
CA ALA A 70 17.19 -6.75 -1.78
C ALA A 70 16.93 -7.99 -0.92
N LYS A 71 17.47 -8.03 0.30
CA LYS A 71 17.22 -9.10 1.26
C LYS A 71 15.74 -9.18 1.63
N ARG A 72 15.10 -8.05 1.96
CA ARG A 72 13.68 -8.00 2.33
C ARG A 72 12.77 -8.53 1.23
N ILE A 73 13.02 -8.21 -0.04
CA ILE A 73 12.22 -8.75 -1.14
C ILE A 73 12.47 -10.25 -1.35
N ALA A 74 13.68 -10.72 -1.15
CA ALA A 74 14.00 -12.15 -1.21
C ALA A 74 13.28 -12.92 -0.09
N ASP A 75 13.34 -12.41 1.15
CA ASP A 75 12.66 -12.99 2.30
C ASP A 75 11.14 -13.03 2.09
N ALA A 76 10.53 -11.93 1.63
CA ALA A 76 9.10 -11.87 1.33
C ALA A 76 8.68 -12.91 0.28
N ARG A 77 9.47 -13.09 -0.77
CA ARG A 77 9.23 -14.11 -1.81
C ARG A 77 9.38 -15.55 -1.29
N ALA A 78 10.21 -15.76 -0.27
CA ALA A 78 10.44 -17.07 0.32
C ALA A 78 9.32 -17.52 1.27
N THR A 79 8.48 -16.61 1.75
CA THR A 79 7.33 -16.93 2.61
C THR A 79 6.30 -17.81 1.89
N ASN A 80 5.42 -18.45 2.64
CA ASN A 80 4.31 -19.21 2.07
C ASN A 80 3.37 -18.30 1.28
N GLU A 81 3.04 -17.11 1.82
CA GLU A 81 2.23 -16.11 1.13
C GLU A 81 2.89 -15.65 -0.18
N GLY A 82 4.20 -15.36 -0.17
CA GLY A 82 4.93 -14.95 -1.35
C GLY A 82 4.95 -16.03 -2.45
N LYS A 83 5.11 -17.28 -2.08
CA LYS A 83 5.02 -18.42 -3.01
C LYS A 83 3.61 -18.60 -3.56
N GLU A 84 2.60 -18.52 -2.70
CA GLU A 84 1.20 -18.61 -3.10
C GLU A 84 0.82 -17.48 -4.05
N GLY A 85 1.16 -16.23 -3.71
CA GLY A 85 0.88 -15.07 -4.54
C GLY A 85 1.54 -15.15 -5.92
N THR A 86 2.81 -15.56 -5.97
CA THR A 86 3.53 -15.77 -7.22
C THR A 86 2.87 -16.86 -8.07
N ASN A 87 2.52 -17.99 -7.46
CA ASN A 87 1.84 -19.08 -8.16
C ASN A 87 0.45 -18.68 -8.66
N ALA A 88 -0.33 -17.97 -7.84
CA ALA A 88 -1.63 -17.45 -8.22
C ALA A 88 -1.53 -16.51 -9.43
N PHE A 89 -0.55 -15.60 -9.42
CA PHE A 89 -0.30 -14.68 -10.53
C PHE A 89 0.06 -15.41 -11.83
N LEU A 90 0.98 -16.38 -11.78
CA LEU A 90 1.42 -17.14 -12.96
C LEU A 90 0.27 -17.98 -13.54
N ASN A 91 -0.58 -18.54 -12.70
CA ASN A 91 -1.72 -19.36 -13.14
C ASN A 91 -3.01 -18.56 -13.37
N LYS A 92 -2.97 -17.23 -13.21
CA LYS A 92 -4.12 -16.32 -13.38
C LYS A 92 -5.33 -16.73 -12.51
N ILE A 93 -5.07 -17.15 -11.28
CA ILE A 93 -6.11 -17.51 -10.29
C ILE A 93 -6.05 -16.55 -9.10
N LYS A 94 -7.12 -16.50 -8.32
CA LYS A 94 -7.13 -15.74 -7.05
C LYS A 94 -6.33 -16.49 -5.98
N PRO A 95 -5.43 -15.81 -5.23
CA PRO A 95 -4.78 -16.40 -4.06
C PRO A 95 -5.78 -16.64 -2.92
N GLY A 96 -5.38 -17.44 -1.93
CA GLY A 96 -6.26 -17.88 -0.85
C GLY A 96 -6.83 -16.76 0.01
N TRP A 97 -6.07 -15.69 0.21
CA TRP A 97 -6.55 -14.51 0.97
C TRP A 97 -7.63 -13.69 0.26
N GLN A 98 -7.88 -13.94 -1.02
CA GLN A 98 -8.94 -13.30 -1.82
C GLN A 98 -10.15 -14.22 -2.05
N LYS A 99 -10.17 -15.43 -1.49
CA LYS A 99 -11.22 -16.43 -1.75
C LYS A 99 -12.42 -16.37 -0.82
N ASN A 100 -12.42 -15.48 0.15
CA ASN A 100 -13.46 -15.37 1.17
C ASN A 100 -14.58 -14.37 0.79
N ASP A 101 -14.90 -14.26 -0.51
CA ASP A 101 -16.06 -13.54 -1.01
C ASP A 101 -17.08 -14.53 -1.61
#